data_a1779467b2600755201a28a73119ffc9
#
_entry.id   a1779467b2600755201a28a73119ffc9
#
_cell.length_a   1.000
_cell.length_b   1.000
_cell.length_c   1.000
_cell.angle_alpha   90.00
_cell.angle_beta   90.00
_cell.angle_gamma   90.00
#
_symmetry.space_group_name_H-M   'P 1'
#
loop_
_entity.id
_entity.type
_entity.pdbx_description
1 polymer ?
#
loop_
_entity_poly.entity_id
_entity_poly.type
_entity_poly.pdbx_seq_one_letter_code
_entity_poly.pdbx_strand_id
1 'polypeptide(L)'
;MDYKEIIDNLKVSSVKELMKRLGAEAIKEDETQVIFPTVCHNGDGEEASSKLYFYKNTKMFYCYTECHAMSIFKFLKHYYEARDIEYDWVTDIYNVVMDCSNFNPNLGFAKPRFVSLRDKYGTERKQIQLPEYNRGALDTFIRRYPPEWTNDGISHAAIDKFDIRYSISQNKIIIPHKDVDGRLVGIRGRALNEWEIENVGKYMPIKLEQTWYKHPLSMNLYGIHENKENIQKRKICFVAEGEKSVLQAESFSFPNCTVATCGSAGINKYQLNILLKIPGIQEVVLCYDHEELPGENKYFYKLYENCKKYSQYVNMSFVYARNGELSLKESPFDKGEAVFTELLKRRVKVK
;
A
#
# COMPACT_ATOMS: atom_id res chain seq x y z
N MET A 1 -18.58 -4.85 -5.76
CA MET A 1 -18.92 -4.07 -4.56
C MET A 1 -18.82 -2.61 -4.95
N ASP A 2 -19.89 -1.87 -4.76
CA ASP A 2 -19.91 -0.43 -5.11
C ASP A 2 -19.60 0.40 -3.86
N TYR A 3 -18.42 0.97 -3.80
CA TYR A 3 -17.99 1.83 -2.69
C TYR A 3 -18.76 3.15 -2.64
N LYS A 4 -19.29 3.61 -3.80
CA LYS A 4 -20.10 4.81 -3.87
C LYS A 4 -21.44 4.59 -3.16
N GLU A 5 -22.07 3.44 -3.40
CA GLU A 5 -23.29 3.04 -2.69
C GLU A 5 -23.09 2.99 -1.17
N ILE A 6 -21.93 2.49 -0.71
CA ILE A 6 -21.60 2.47 0.74
C ILE A 6 -21.55 3.89 1.29
N ILE A 7 -20.88 4.82 0.58
CA ILE A 7 -20.76 6.23 1.01
C ILE A 7 -22.13 6.91 1.03
N ASP A 8 -22.94 6.71 -0.01
CA ASP A 8 -24.29 7.31 -0.11
C ASP A 8 -25.21 6.85 1.04
N ASN A 9 -24.99 5.64 1.57
CA ASN A 9 -25.73 5.08 2.70
C ASN A 9 -25.19 5.44 4.09
N LEU A 10 -24.14 6.29 4.18
CA LEU A 10 -23.60 6.74 5.47
C LEU A 10 -24.64 7.51 6.29
N LYS A 11 -24.77 7.15 7.56
CA LYS A 11 -25.63 7.86 8.53
C LYS A 11 -24.81 8.94 9.23
N VAL A 12 -25.30 10.17 9.23
CA VAL A 12 -24.65 11.33 9.88
C VAL A 12 -24.37 11.04 11.37
N SER A 13 -25.33 10.40 12.07
CA SER A 13 -25.15 10.01 13.47
C SER A 13 -23.98 9.04 13.68
N SER A 14 -23.81 8.08 12.78
CA SER A 14 -22.72 7.11 12.86
C SER A 14 -21.36 7.75 12.56
N VAL A 15 -21.33 8.68 11.59
CA VAL A 15 -20.11 9.46 11.31
C VAL A 15 -19.72 10.31 12.52
N LYS A 16 -20.68 10.98 13.17
CA LYS A 16 -20.42 11.77 14.39
C LYS A 16 -19.88 10.90 15.53
N GLU A 17 -20.46 9.72 15.73
CA GLU A 17 -19.98 8.76 16.75
C GLU A 17 -18.56 8.26 16.43
N LEU A 18 -18.27 7.94 15.16
CA LEU A 18 -16.92 7.62 14.72
C LEU A 18 -15.94 8.74 15.03
N MET A 19 -16.27 9.97 14.61
CA MET A 19 -15.41 11.15 14.85
C MET A 19 -15.13 11.35 16.34
N LYS A 20 -16.16 11.24 17.20
CA LYS A 20 -15.99 11.31 18.65
C LYS A 20 -15.00 10.23 19.17
N ARG A 21 -15.07 9.02 18.68
CA ARG A 21 -14.15 7.93 19.04
C ARG A 21 -12.72 8.18 18.58
N LEU A 22 -12.55 8.90 17.46
CA LEU A 22 -11.26 9.34 16.94
C LEU A 22 -10.74 10.60 17.65
N GLY A 23 -11.39 11.05 18.72
CA GLY A 23 -11.00 12.22 19.51
C GLY A 23 -11.44 13.56 18.91
N ALA A 24 -12.35 13.55 17.93
CA ALA A 24 -12.83 14.74 17.22
C ALA A 24 -14.33 14.97 17.49
N GLU A 25 -14.67 15.63 18.56
CA GLU A 25 -16.07 16.03 18.80
C GLU A 25 -16.53 17.11 17.82
N ALA A 26 -17.82 17.07 17.44
CA ALA A 26 -18.41 18.06 16.57
C ALA A 26 -18.40 19.45 17.23
N ILE A 27 -17.79 20.43 16.55
CA ILE A 27 -17.68 21.82 17.03
C ILE A 27 -18.95 22.60 16.69
N LYS A 28 -19.48 22.39 15.49
CA LYS A 28 -20.69 23.05 14.99
C LYS A 28 -21.42 22.11 14.04
N GLU A 29 -22.73 22.17 14.03
CA GLU A 29 -23.59 21.45 13.10
C GLU A 29 -24.73 22.35 12.64
N ASP A 30 -25.05 22.27 11.34
CA ASP A 30 -26.23 22.90 10.75
C ASP A 30 -26.98 21.86 9.85
N GLU A 31 -27.96 22.30 9.07
CA GLU A 31 -28.75 21.44 8.20
C GLU A 31 -27.90 20.74 7.12
N THR A 32 -26.83 21.34 6.68
CA THR A 32 -26.03 20.92 5.51
C THR A 32 -24.73 20.23 5.89
N GLN A 33 -24.15 20.54 7.05
CA GLN A 33 -22.80 20.12 7.41
C GLN A 33 -22.57 19.93 8.91
N VAL A 34 -21.49 19.21 9.24
CA VAL A 34 -20.92 19.11 10.59
C VAL A 34 -19.46 19.50 10.53
N ILE A 35 -19.00 20.32 11.45
CA ILE A 35 -17.63 20.83 11.53
C ILE A 35 -16.89 20.12 12.65
N PHE A 36 -15.69 19.63 12.35
CA PHE A 36 -14.80 18.91 13.26
C PHE A 36 -13.40 19.53 13.30
N PRO A 37 -12.59 19.21 14.33
CA PRO A 37 -11.15 19.44 14.30
C PRO A 37 -10.47 18.71 13.15
N THR A 38 -9.36 19.26 12.62
CA THR A 38 -8.61 18.72 11.47
C THR A 38 -7.74 17.50 11.82
N VAL A 39 -8.35 16.48 12.42
CA VAL A 39 -7.64 15.24 12.84
C VAL A 39 -7.15 14.38 11.68
N CYS A 40 -7.49 14.72 10.43
CA CYS A 40 -7.06 14.00 9.24
C CYS A 40 -5.58 14.14 8.91
N HIS A 41 -4.91 15.20 9.37
CA HIS A 41 -3.47 15.44 9.17
C HIS A 41 -2.73 15.90 10.43
N ASN A 42 -3.44 16.19 11.52
CA ASN A 42 -2.83 16.51 12.81
C ASN A 42 -2.65 15.23 13.63
N GLY A 43 -1.44 15.00 14.10
CA GLY A 43 -1.09 13.90 15.02
C GLY A 43 -1.57 14.14 16.45
N ASP A 44 -1.32 13.18 17.32
CA ASP A 44 -1.67 13.32 18.74
C ASP A 44 -0.78 14.39 19.40
N GLY A 45 -1.44 15.36 20.05
CA GLY A 45 -0.75 16.50 20.70
C GLY A 45 -0.50 17.71 19.81
N GLU A 46 -0.85 17.65 18.52
CA GLU A 46 -0.83 18.80 17.63
C GLU A 46 -2.12 19.62 17.74
N GLU A 47 -2.01 20.93 17.52
CA GLU A 47 -3.16 21.83 17.57
C GLU A 47 -4.00 21.70 16.30
N ALA A 48 -5.18 21.08 16.40
CA ALA A 48 -6.09 20.86 15.29
C ALA A 48 -7.01 22.07 15.08
N SER A 49 -7.05 22.60 13.85
CA SER A 49 -7.95 23.70 13.49
C SER A 49 -9.39 23.21 13.25
N SER A 50 -10.39 24.10 13.40
CA SER A 50 -11.81 23.81 13.17
C SER A 50 -12.18 23.90 11.67
N LYS A 51 -11.45 23.23 10.79
CA LYS A 51 -11.58 23.36 9.33
C LYS A 51 -11.82 22.04 8.59
N LEU A 52 -12.28 21.00 9.31
CA LEU A 52 -12.72 19.72 8.71
C LEU A 52 -14.26 19.70 8.67
N TYR A 53 -14.83 19.68 7.49
CA TYR A 53 -16.27 19.72 7.25
C TYR A 53 -16.73 18.37 6.75
N PHE A 54 -17.85 17.86 7.27
CA PHE A 54 -18.58 16.73 6.71
C PHE A 54 -19.89 17.21 6.12
N TYR A 55 -20.03 17.11 4.80
CA TYR A 55 -21.23 17.53 4.09
C TYR A 55 -22.29 16.43 4.08
N LYS A 56 -23.46 16.72 4.65
CA LYS A 56 -24.55 15.74 4.88
C LYS A 56 -25.20 15.25 3.58
N ASN A 57 -25.21 16.07 2.53
CA ASN A 57 -25.79 15.73 1.22
C ASN A 57 -24.86 14.82 0.39
N THR A 58 -23.58 15.13 0.30
CA THR A 58 -22.61 14.38 -0.49
C THR A 58 -21.94 13.24 0.28
N LYS A 59 -22.10 13.21 1.62
CA LYS A 59 -21.42 12.26 2.53
C LYS A 59 -19.89 12.31 2.45
N MET A 60 -19.35 13.46 2.06
CA MET A 60 -17.93 13.68 1.87
C MET A 60 -17.36 14.60 2.97
N PHE A 61 -16.12 14.37 3.33
CA PHE A 61 -15.32 15.29 4.11
C PHE A 61 -14.63 16.32 3.22
N TYR A 62 -14.41 17.50 3.75
CA TYR A 62 -13.57 18.54 3.14
C TYR A 62 -12.71 19.21 4.21
N CYS A 63 -11.40 19.07 4.07
CA CYS A 63 -10.42 19.75 4.90
C CYS A 63 -9.96 21.02 4.19
N TYR A 64 -10.22 22.19 4.78
CA TYR A 64 -9.88 23.49 4.19
C TYR A 64 -8.43 23.92 4.41
N THR A 65 -7.62 23.06 5.03
CA THR A 65 -6.18 23.30 5.20
C THR A 65 -5.33 22.49 4.23
N GLU A 66 -5.27 21.16 4.34
CA GLU A 66 -4.29 20.33 3.63
C GLU A 66 -4.91 19.22 2.76
N CYS A 67 -5.89 18.47 3.31
CA CYS A 67 -6.32 17.22 2.67
C CYS A 67 -7.35 17.39 1.57
N HIS A 68 -8.01 18.55 1.48
CA HIS A 68 -9.09 18.88 0.54
C HIS A 68 -10.27 17.88 0.61
N ALA A 69 -10.91 17.58 -0.52
CA ALA A 69 -12.04 16.66 -0.59
C ALA A 69 -11.60 15.21 -0.37
N MET A 70 -12.34 14.48 0.48
CA MET A 70 -12.05 13.06 0.74
C MET A 70 -13.31 12.31 1.17
N SER A 71 -13.38 11.04 0.76
CA SER A 71 -14.37 10.10 1.28
C SER A 71 -14.01 9.70 2.71
N ILE A 72 -14.92 9.01 3.40
CA ILE A 72 -14.66 8.45 4.74
C ILE A 72 -13.52 7.41 4.70
N PHE A 73 -13.35 6.67 3.62
CA PHE A 73 -12.24 5.73 3.42
C PHE A 73 -10.90 6.46 3.40
N LYS A 74 -10.81 7.51 2.58
CA LYS A 74 -9.60 8.35 2.48
C LYS A 74 -9.34 9.12 3.77
N PHE A 75 -10.38 9.62 4.44
CA PHE A 75 -10.26 10.27 5.75
C PHE A 75 -9.61 9.36 6.79
N LEU A 76 -10.10 8.11 6.94
CA LEU A 76 -9.54 7.15 7.89
C LEU A 76 -8.08 6.81 7.57
N LYS A 77 -7.76 6.65 6.29
CA LYS A 77 -6.39 6.44 5.85
C LYS A 77 -5.47 7.58 6.29
N HIS A 78 -5.84 8.82 6.01
CA HIS A 78 -5.09 10.00 6.42
C HIS A 78 -4.98 10.11 7.94
N TYR A 79 -6.04 9.78 8.68
CA TYR A 79 -6.03 9.76 10.15
C TYR A 79 -4.96 8.83 10.72
N TYR A 80 -4.83 7.60 10.18
CA TYR A 80 -3.82 6.64 10.61
C TYR A 80 -2.41 7.05 10.17
N GLU A 81 -2.26 7.53 8.93
CA GLU A 81 -0.98 8.00 8.38
C GLU A 81 -0.42 9.20 9.18
N ALA A 82 -1.25 10.18 9.54
CA ALA A 82 -0.83 11.32 10.32
C ALA A 82 -0.30 10.97 11.74
N ARG A 83 -0.64 9.78 12.23
CA ARG A 83 -0.23 9.27 13.56
C ARG A 83 0.82 8.18 13.50
N ASP A 84 1.33 7.87 12.31
CA ASP A 84 2.25 6.73 12.06
C ASP A 84 1.70 5.40 12.64
N ILE A 85 0.35 5.23 12.55
CA ILE A 85 -0.33 4.01 13.01
C ILE A 85 -0.47 3.05 11.84
N GLU A 86 0.09 1.85 11.97
CA GLU A 86 -0.12 0.76 11.03
C GLU A 86 -1.58 0.29 11.10
N TYR A 87 -2.27 0.21 9.96
CA TYR A 87 -3.66 -0.22 9.88
C TYR A 87 -3.85 -1.38 8.91
N ASP A 88 -4.84 -2.23 9.19
CA ASP A 88 -5.36 -3.24 8.25
C ASP A 88 -6.58 -2.67 7.52
N TRP A 89 -6.51 -2.61 6.19
CA TRP A 89 -7.57 -2.02 5.38
C TRP A 89 -8.96 -2.61 5.65
N VAL A 90 -9.03 -3.92 5.86
CA VAL A 90 -10.33 -4.58 6.04
C VAL A 90 -10.90 -4.32 7.42
N THR A 91 -10.09 -4.47 8.47
CA THR A 91 -10.56 -4.34 9.85
C THR A 91 -10.70 -2.92 10.33
N ASP A 92 -9.75 -2.06 9.97
CA ASP A 92 -9.64 -0.72 10.55
C ASP A 92 -10.27 0.36 9.69
N ILE A 93 -10.47 0.10 8.39
CA ILE A 93 -11.12 1.04 7.49
C ILE A 93 -12.44 0.47 6.95
N TYR A 94 -12.39 -0.61 6.16
CA TYR A 94 -13.58 -1.11 5.48
C TYR A 94 -14.73 -1.48 6.44
N ASN A 95 -14.47 -2.30 7.45
CA ASN A 95 -15.51 -2.71 8.40
C ASN A 95 -16.05 -1.52 9.21
N VAL A 96 -15.18 -0.57 9.59
CA VAL A 96 -15.57 0.66 10.28
C VAL A 96 -16.52 1.50 9.42
N VAL A 97 -16.24 1.64 8.12
CA VAL A 97 -17.13 2.36 7.19
C VAL A 97 -18.44 1.60 6.97
N MET A 98 -18.39 0.27 6.85
CA MET A 98 -19.60 -0.55 6.74
C MET A 98 -20.51 -0.39 7.97
N ASP A 99 -19.93 -0.36 9.16
CA ASP A 99 -20.68 -0.11 10.40
C ASP A 99 -21.33 1.28 10.39
N CYS A 100 -20.67 2.28 9.80
CA CYS A 100 -21.23 3.63 9.64
C CYS A 100 -22.39 3.70 8.62
N SER A 101 -22.42 2.82 7.63
CA SER A 101 -23.48 2.77 6.60
C SER A 101 -24.68 1.92 7.03
N ASN A 102 -24.43 0.79 7.69
CA ASN A 102 -25.46 -0.19 8.09
C ASN A 102 -25.78 -0.15 9.60
N PHE A 103 -25.59 0.96 10.27
CA PHE A 103 -25.67 1.10 11.72
C PHE A 103 -26.88 0.41 12.32
N ASN A 104 -26.63 -0.65 13.08
CA ASN A 104 -27.56 -1.22 14.05
C ASN A 104 -27.13 -0.71 15.44
N PRO A 105 -27.95 0.13 16.13
CA PRO A 105 -27.59 0.70 17.42
C PRO A 105 -27.31 -0.34 18.51
N ASN A 106 -27.74 -1.60 18.28
CA ASN A 106 -27.51 -2.72 19.19
C ASN A 106 -26.26 -3.55 18.91
N LEU A 107 -25.58 -3.32 17.77
CA LEU A 107 -24.26 -3.86 17.49
C LEU A 107 -23.25 -2.80 17.88
N GLY A 108 -22.62 -2.94 19.06
CA GLY A 108 -21.52 -2.07 19.44
C GLY A 108 -20.46 -2.11 18.35
N PHE A 109 -20.01 -0.94 17.88
CA PHE A 109 -18.85 -0.86 17.00
C PHE A 109 -17.70 -1.67 17.62
N ALA A 110 -17.07 -2.55 16.85
CA ALA A 110 -15.79 -3.08 17.26
C ALA A 110 -14.91 -1.87 17.58
N LYS A 111 -14.45 -1.74 18.82
CA LYS A 111 -13.53 -0.65 19.20
C LYS A 111 -12.41 -0.69 18.20
N PRO A 112 -12.01 0.48 17.57
CA PRO A 112 -10.75 0.53 16.88
C PRO A 112 -9.73 -0.07 17.85
N ARG A 113 -9.05 -1.14 17.47
CA ARG A 113 -7.98 -1.69 18.29
C ARG A 113 -6.87 -0.65 18.26
N PHE A 114 -6.92 0.27 19.22
CA PHE A 114 -5.70 0.93 19.66
C PHE A 114 -4.83 -0.19 20.24
N VAL A 115 -4.00 -0.77 19.37
CA VAL A 115 -2.95 -1.67 19.83
C VAL A 115 -2.04 -0.78 20.66
N SER A 116 -2.21 -0.82 21.99
CA SER A 116 -1.30 -0.11 22.88
C SER A 116 0.11 -0.57 22.52
N LEU A 117 1.11 0.30 22.68
CA LEU A 117 2.51 -0.08 22.51
C LEU A 117 2.85 -1.33 23.34
N ARG A 118 2.17 -1.56 24.48
CA ARG A 118 2.27 -2.77 25.31
C ARG A 118 1.75 -4.03 24.60
N ASP A 119 0.67 -3.93 23.81
CA ASP A 119 0.14 -5.08 23.05
C ASP A 119 1.00 -5.35 21.81
N LYS A 120 1.64 -4.31 21.28
CA LYS A 120 2.60 -4.40 20.16
C LYS A 120 3.93 -5.05 20.56
N TYR A 121 4.31 -4.97 21.85
CA TYR A 121 5.56 -5.50 22.41
C TYR A 121 5.35 -6.54 23.53
N GLY A 122 4.14 -7.08 23.64
CA GLY A 122 3.84 -8.19 24.56
C GLY A 122 4.81 -9.35 24.38
N THR A 123 5.20 -9.96 25.48
CA THR A 123 6.31 -10.92 25.63
C THR A 123 6.16 -12.25 24.90
N GLU A 124 5.08 -12.53 24.22
CA GLU A 124 4.91 -13.70 23.36
C GLU A 124 4.96 -13.29 21.88
N ARG A 125 6.09 -13.59 21.24
CA ARG A 125 6.23 -13.52 19.78
C ARG A 125 5.35 -14.61 19.17
N LYS A 126 4.06 -14.35 18.99
CA LYS A 126 3.24 -15.15 18.05
C LYS A 126 3.93 -15.06 16.69
N GLN A 127 4.44 -16.19 16.20
CA GLN A 127 4.85 -16.28 14.80
C GLN A 127 3.60 -15.96 13.96
N ILE A 128 3.56 -14.78 13.38
CA ILE A 128 2.50 -14.42 12.44
C ILE A 128 2.75 -15.29 11.20
N GLN A 129 1.90 -16.28 11.00
CA GLN A 129 1.93 -17.10 9.78
C GLN A 129 1.13 -16.37 8.71
N LEU A 130 1.68 -16.37 7.48
CA LEU A 130 0.93 -15.89 6.34
C LEU A 130 -0.27 -16.81 6.10
N PRO A 131 -1.45 -16.28 5.72
CA PRO A 131 -2.57 -17.10 5.32
C PRO A 131 -2.18 -17.90 4.07
N GLU A 132 -2.85 -19.02 3.86
CA GLU A 132 -2.77 -19.79 2.62
C GLU A 132 -4.16 -19.91 2.02
N TYR A 133 -4.31 -19.53 0.75
CA TYR A 133 -5.57 -19.57 0.03
C TYR A 133 -5.53 -20.60 -1.10
N ASN A 134 -6.70 -21.19 -1.39
CA ASN A 134 -6.84 -22.08 -2.52
C ASN A 134 -6.62 -21.32 -3.84
N ARG A 135 -5.70 -21.81 -4.68
CA ARG A 135 -5.40 -21.20 -5.98
C ARG A 135 -6.60 -21.25 -6.96
N GLY A 136 -7.54 -22.16 -6.78
CA GLY A 136 -8.79 -22.22 -7.55
C GLY A 136 -9.62 -20.93 -7.48
N ALA A 137 -9.44 -20.11 -6.44
CA ALA A 137 -10.05 -18.78 -6.36
C ALA A 137 -9.69 -17.89 -7.55
N LEU A 138 -8.51 -18.09 -8.16
CA LEU A 138 -8.08 -17.31 -9.32
C LEU A 138 -8.89 -17.64 -10.57
N ASP A 139 -9.54 -18.81 -10.65
CA ASP A 139 -10.33 -19.22 -11.82
C ASP A 139 -11.63 -18.43 -11.99
N THR A 140 -12.00 -17.66 -10.97
CA THR A 140 -13.09 -16.66 -11.03
C THR A 140 -12.75 -15.48 -11.96
N PHE A 141 -11.47 -15.26 -12.24
CA PHE A 141 -10.97 -14.12 -13.01
C PHE A 141 -10.51 -14.56 -14.40
N ILE A 142 -10.74 -13.70 -15.39
CA ILE A 142 -10.33 -13.97 -16.78
C ILE A 142 -8.84 -13.64 -16.99
N ARG A 143 -8.21 -14.37 -17.90
CA ARG A 143 -6.88 -14.01 -18.44
C ARG A 143 -7.07 -12.90 -19.47
N ARG A 144 -6.40 -11.78 -19.24
CA ARG A 144 -6.43 -10.61 -20.11
C ARG A 144 -5.10 -9.88 -19.99
N TYR A 145 -4.66 -9.27 -21.09
CA TYR A 145 -3.53 -8.35 -21.11
C TYR A 145 -4.04 -6.91 -20.97
N PRO A 146 -4.04 -6.32 -19.77
CA PRO A 146 -4.62 -4.99 -19.54
C PRO A 146 -3.87 -3.92 -20.34
N PRO A 147 -4.55 -3.14 -21.21
CA PRO A 147 -3.89 -2.05 -21.96
C PRO A 147 -3.20 -1.05 -21.05
N GLU A 148 -3.75 -0.82 -19.87
CA GLU A 148 -3.20 0.08 -18.85
C GLU A 148 -1.80 -0.33 -18.39
N TRP A 149 -1.45 -1.61 -18.52
CA TRP A 149 -0.13 -2.13 -18.17
C TRP A 149 0.74 -2.41 -19.38
N THR A 150 0.16 -2.90 -20.48
CA THR A 150 0.96 -3.14 -21.69
C THR A 150 1.44 -1.85 -22.34
N ASN A 151 0.65 -0.76 -22.27
CA ASN A 151 1.06 0.57 -22.70
C ASN A 151 2.18 1.18 -21.80
N ASP A 152 2.28 0.73 -20.56
CA ASP A 152 3.35 1.10 -19.62
C ASP A 152 4.59 0.18 -19.75
N GLY A 153 4.70 -0.57 -20.85
CA GLY A 153 5.86 -1.40 -21.18
C GLY A 153 5.89 -2.77 -20.52
N ILE A 154 4.79 -3.23 -19.89
CA ILE A 154 4.73 -4.58 -19.30
C ILE A 154 4.39 -5.59 -20.40
N SER A 155 5.29 -6.57 -20.60
CA SER A 155 5.15 -7.61 -21.61
C SER A 155 4.06 -8.63 -21.26
N HIS A 156 3.47 -9.27 -22.28
CA HIS A 156 2.54 -10.37 -22.08
C HIS A 156 3.19 -11.52 -21.29
N ALA A 157 4.46 -11.82 -21.55
CA ALA A 157 5.21 -12.84 -20.83
C ALA A 157 5.31 -12.54 -19.32
N ALA A 158 5.50 -11.27 -18.94
CA ALA A 158 5.50 -10.86 -17.54
C ALA A 158 4.11 -11.06 -16.91
N ILE A 159 3.04 -10.69 -17.62
CA ILE A 159 1.65 -10.88 -17.19
C ILE A 159 1.35 -12.36 -16.94
N ASP A 160 1.77 -13.23 -17.86
CA ASP A 160 1.56 -14.68 -17.76
C ASP A 160 2.39 -15.31 -16.62
N LYS A 161 3.66 -14.94 -16.48
CA LYS A 161 4.56 -15.45 -15.42
C LYS A 161 4.03 -15.14 -14.03
N PHE A 162 3.49 -13.94 -13.84
CA PHE A 162 2.95 -13.50 -12.55
C PHE A 162 1.47 -13.85 -12.35
N ASP A 163 0.85 -14.58 -13.31
CA ASP A 163 -0.56 -15.01 -13.31
C ASP A 163 -1.52 -13.83 -13.10
N ILE A 164 -1.21 -12.69 -13.73
CA ILE A 164 -2.06 -11.50 -13.67
C ILE A 164 -3.37 -11.79 -14.40
N ARG A 165 -4.46 -11.41 -13.77
CA ARG A 165 -5.81 -11.65 -14.31
C ARG A 165 -6.65 -10.36 -14.25
N TYR A 166 -7.91 -10.47 -14.65
CA TYR A 166 -8.83 -9.35 -14.67
C TYR A 166 -10.20 -9.74 -14.13
N SER A 167 -10.75 -8.90 -13.26
CA SER A 167 -12.11 -9.01 -12.76
C SER A 167 -13.04 -8.11 -13.56
N ILE A 168 -13.95 -8.71 -14.33
CA ILE A 168 -14.97 -7.96 -15.10
C ILE A 168 -15.92 -7.27 -14.11
N SER A 169 -16.40 -7.99 -13.10
CA SER A 169 -17.40 -7.48 -12.16
C SER A 169 -16.90 -6.35 -11.26
N GLN A 170 -15.60 -6.34 -10.96
CA GLN A 170 -15.00 -5.31 -10.09
C GLN A 170 -14.18 -4.28 -10.88
N ASN A 171 -14.03 -4.44 -12.20
CA ASN A 171 -13.19 -3.62 -13.08
C ASN A 171 -11.78 -3.40 -12.52
N LYS A 172 -11.08 -4.50 -12.21
CA LYS A 172 -9.76 -4.48 -11.58
C LYS A 172 -8.78 -5.42 -12.24
N ILE A 173 -7.52 -5.01 -12.31
CA ILE A 173 -6.41 -5.91 -12.58
C ILE A 173 -6.17 -6.71 -11.31
N ILE A 174 -6.12 -8.03 -11.43
CA ILE A 174 -5.99 -8.98 -10.34
C ILE A 174 -4.54 -9.45 -10.22
N ILE A 175 -4.00 -9.32 -9.03
CA ILE A 175 -2.58 -9.53 -8.72
C ILE A 175 -2.48 -10.58 -7.62
N PRO A 176 -2.16 -11.84 -7.96
CA PRO A 176 -1.92 -12.88 -6.96
C PRO A 176 -0.61 -12.64 -6.22
N HIS A 177 -0.65 -12.67 -4.89
CA HIS A 177 0.53 -12.62 -4.05
C HIS A 177 0.91 -14.03 -3.58
N LYS A 178 2.15 -14.41 -3.83
CA LYS A 178 2.71 -15.69 -3.40
C LYS A 178 3.81 -15.47 -2.38
N ASP A 179 3.97 -16.40 -1.46
CA ASP A 179 5.14 -16.43 -0.59
C ASP A 179 6.37 -17.04 -1.32
N VAL A 180 7.48 -17.16 -0.61
CA VAL A 180 8.73 -17.71 -1.17
C VAL A 180 8.58 -19.15 -1.70
N ASP A 181 7.65 -19.93 -1.14
CA ASP A 181 7.37 -21.31 -1.53
C ASP A 181 6.33 -21.43 -2.68
N GLY A 182 5.72 -20.31 -3.09
CA GLY A 182 4.74 -20.25 -4.16
C GLY A 182 3.29 -20.48 -3.72
N ARG A 183 3.02 -20.51 -2.39
CA ARG A 183 1.67 -20.60 -1.85
C ARG A 183 0.97 -19.25 -2.06
N LEU A 184 -0.31 -19.29 -2.47
CA LEU A 184 -1.13 -18.09 -2.60
C LEU A 184 -1.47 -17.54 -1.21
N VAL A 185 -0.90 -16.39 -0.87
CA VAL A 185 -1.09 -15.75 0.44
C VAL A 185 -2.04 -14.55 0.41
N GLY A 186 -2.40 -14.09 -0.77
CA GLY A 186 -3.35 -13.01 -0.95
C GLY A 186 -3.63 -12.71 -2.41
N ILE A 187 -4.68 -11.93 -2.64
CA ILE A 187 -5.02 -11.41 -3.98
C ILE A 187 -5.30 -9.92 -3.83
N ARG A 188 -4.58 -9.10 -4.56
CA ARG A 188 -4.85 -7.66 -4.64
C ARG A 188 -5.51 -7.32 -5.98
N GLY A 189 -6.32 -6.27 -5.97
CA GLY A 189 -6.91 -5.69 -7.15
C GLY A 189 -6.41 -4.26 -7.32
N ARG A 190 -5.88 -3.95 -8.51
CA ARG A 190 -5.62 -2.57 -8.92
C ARG A 190 -6.88 -2.01 -9.56
N ALA A 191 -7.47 -1.01 -8.93
CA ALA A 191 -8.64 -0.30 -9.47
C ALA A 191 -8.29 0.42 -10.77
N LEU A 192 -9.22 0.40 -11.74
CA LEU A 192 -9.14 1.13 -13.01
C LEU A 192 -10.09 2.32 -13.04
N ASN A 193 -11.02 2.40 -12.12
CA ASN A 193 -11.94 3.50 -11.96
C ASN A 193 -11.27 4.65 -11.20
N GLU A 194 -11.19 5.83 -11.79
CA GLU A 194 -10.53 7.00 -11.18
C GLU A 194 -11.17 7.40 -9.85
N TRP A 195 -12.50 7.39 -9.77
CA TRP A 195 -13.18 7.72 -8.53
C TRP A 195 -12.79 6.76 -7.38
N GLU A 196 -12.69 5.46 -7.68
CA GLU A 196 -12.27 4.46 -6.69
C GLU A 196 -10.79 4.69 -6.27
N ILE A 197 -9.91 4.98 -7.23
CA ILE A 197 -8.50 5.28 -6.97
C ILE A 197 -8.37 6.48 -6.02
N GLU A 198 -9.12 7.54 -6.26
CA GLU A 198 -9.05 8.77 -5.47
C GLU A 198 -9.69 8.65 -4.09
N ASN A 199 -10.81 7.92 -3.98
CA ASN A 199 -11.65 7.93 -2.78
C ASN A 199 -11.51 6.70 -1.90
N VAL A 200 -11.00 5.57 -2.43
CA VAL A 200 -10.84 4.32 -1.69
C VAL A 200 -9.39 3.87 -1.66
N GLY A 201 -8.80 3.70 -2.83
CA GLY A 201 -7.40 3.31 -2.98
C GLY A 201 -7.12 2.62 -4.30
N LYS A 202 -5.88 2.78 -4.77
CA LYS A 202 -5.44 2.23 -6.06
C LYS A 202 -5.26 0.72 -6.00
N TYR A 203 -4.74 0.18 -4.89
CA TYR A 203 -4.47 -1.24 -4.69
C TYR A 203 -5.14 -1.72 -3.41
N MET A 204 -6.06 -2.68 -3.53
CA MET A 204 -6.88 -3.16 -2.44
C MET A 204 -6.93 -4.70 -2.41
N PRO A 205 -7.09 -5.36 -1.25
CA PRO A 205 -7.37 -6.77 -1.21
C PRO A 205 -8.68 -7.10 -1.92
N ILE A 206 -8.76 -8.25 -2.55
CA ILE A 206 -9.96 -8.72 -3.23
C ILE A 206 -10.88 -9.45 -2.26
N LYS A 207 -12.18 -9.18 -2.38
CA LYS A 207 -13.23 -9.95 -1.72
C LYS A 207 -13.93 -10.82 -2.77
N LEU A 208 -14.00 -12.13 -2.53
CA LEU A 208 -14.85 -13.07 -3.25
C LEU A 208 -15.85 -13.66 -2.25
N GLU A 209 -17.14 -13.52 -2.54
CA GLU A 209 -18.21 -13.91 -1.65
C GLU A 209 -18.04 -13.31 -0.23
N GLN A 210 -17.79 -14.14 0.77
CA GLN A 210 -17.56 -13.70 2.16
C GLN A 210 -16.07 -13.67 2.54
N THR A 211 -15.16 -14.06 1.64
CA THR A 211 -13.74 -14.20 1.94
C THR A 211 -12.93 -13.02 1.41
N TRP A 212 -12.18 -12.37 2.29
CA TRP A 212 -11.14 -11.41 1.92
C TRP A 212 -9.81 -12.13 1.70
N TYR A 213 -9.24 -12.00 0.53
CA TYR A 213 -7.93 -12.55 0.15
C TYR A 213 -6.81 -11.57 0.54
N LYS A 214 -6.63 -11.35 1.84
CA LYS A 214 -5.68 -10.40 2.41
C LYS A 214 -4.53 -11.10 3.14
N HIS A 215 -3.38 -10.45 3.20
CA HIS A 215 -2.25 -10.85 4.02
C HIS A 215 -1.51 -9.60 4.53
N PRO A 216 -0.70 -9.71 5.62
CA PRO A 216 0.17 -8.62 6.05
C PRO A 216 1.25 -8.37 4.98
N LEU A 217 1.19 -7.23 4.28
CA LEU A 217 2.16 -6.88 3.24
C LEU A 217 3.58 -6.76 3.79
N SER A 218 3.71 -6.30 5.04
CA SER A 218 4.98 -6.20 5.77
C SER A 218 5.67 -7.55 6.03
N MET A 219 4.98 -8.67 5.85
CA MET A 219 5.48 -10.03 6.10
C MET A 219 5.81 -10.80 4.82
N ASN A 220 5.64 -10.19 3.65
CA ASN A 220 5.91 -10.80 2.36
C ASN A 220 6.64 -9.82 1.43
N LEU A 221 7.18 -10.34 0.34
CA LEU A 221 7.75 -9.60 -0.78
C LEU A 221 7.08 -10.09 -2.06
N TYR A 222 6.39 -9.22 -2.76
CA TYR A 222 5.80 -9.55 -4.05
C TYR A 222 6.90 -9.89 -5.08
N GLY A 223 6.72 -10.94 -5.85
CA GLY A 223 7.69 -11.40 -6.86
C GLY A 223 8.83 -12.27 -6.31
N ILE A 224 8.86 -12.53 -4.99
CA ILE A 224 9.95 -13.33 -4.41
C ILE A 224 9.94 -14.77 -4.92
N HIS A 225 8.77 -15.37 -5.09
CA HIS A 225 8.67 -16.73 -5.63
C HIS A 225 9.21 -16.83 -7.06
N GLU A 226 8.78 -15.91 -7.90
CA GLU A 226 9.11 -15.87 -9.32
C GLU A 226 10.59 -15.57 -9.59
N ASN A 227 11.23 -14.81 -8.69
CA ASN A 227 12.55 -14.22 -8.94
C ASN A 227 13.67 -14.77 -8.02
N LYS A 228 13.37 -15.59 -7.01
CA LYS A 228 14.36 -16.09 -6.04
C LYS A 228 15.57 -16.78 -6.69
N GLU A 229 15.37 -17.54 -7.76
CA GLU A 229 16.47 -18.22 -8.47
C GLU A 229 17.40 -17.21 -9.17
N ASN A 230 16.86 -16.17 -9.80
CA ASN A 230 17.64 -15.12 -10.42
C ASN A 230 18.40 -14.31 -9.36
N ILE A 231 17.75 -13.99 -8.23
CA ILE A 231 18.39 -13.31 -7.09
C ILE A 231 19.56 -14.14 -6.57
N GLN A 232 19.38 -15.45 -6.39
CA GLN A 232 20.44 -16.37 -5.97
C GLN A 232 21.60 -16.42 -6.97
N LYS A 233 21.31 -16.55 -8.25
CA LYS A 233 22.34 -16.61 -9.32
C LYS A 233 23.12 -15.32 -9.42
N ARG A 234 22.44 -14.18 -9.35
CA ARG A 234 23.06 -12.84 -9.49
C ARG A 234 23.58 -12.27 -8.17
N LYS A 235 23.20 -12.84 -7.03
CA LYS A 235 23.55 -12.41 -5.67
C LYS A 235 23.14 -10.97 -5.34
N ILE A 236 22.16 -10.44 -6.05
CA ILE A 236 21.62 -9.08 -5.91
C ILE A 236 20.10 -9.11 -5.97
N CYS A 237 19.46 -8.25 -5.16
CA CYS A 237 18.01 -8.06 -5.19
C CYS A 237 17.69 -6.57 -5.33
N PHE A 238 16.77 -6.23 -6.23
CA PHE A 238 16.18 -4.91 -6.37
C PHE A 238 14.85 -4.89 -5.62
N VAL A 239 14.65 -3.91 -4.74
CA VAL A 239 13.44 -3.78 -3.93
C VAL A 239 12.67 -2.55 -4.38
N ALA A 240 11.57 -2.76 -5.07
CA ALA A 240 10.64 -1.73 -5.54
C ALA A 240 9.55 -1.44 -4.48
N GLU A 241 8.79 -0.38 -4.71
CA GLU A 241 7.65 -0.03 -3.85
C GLU A 241 6.42 -0.87 -4.18
N GLY A 242 6.04 -0.97 -5.46
CA GLY A 242 4.81 -1.60 -5.91
C GLY A 242 4.97 -2.75 -6.90
N GLU A 243 3.88 -3.50 -7.06
CA GLU A 243 3.80 -4.69 -7.91
C GLU A 243 4.09 -4.39 -9.39
N LYS A 244 3.63 -3.23 -9.89
CA LYS A 244 3.82 -2.81 -11.27
C LYS A 244 5.30 -2.76 -11.66
N SER A 245 6.14 -2.23 -10.78
CA SER A 245 7.59 -2.12 -11.00
C SER A 245 8.28 -3.48 -11.14
N VAL A 246 7.79 -4.52 -10.44
CA VAL A 246 8.29 -5.90 -10.58
C VAL A 246 7.99 -6.46 -11.96
N LEU A 247 6.79 -6.19 -12.50
CA LEU A 247 6.39 -6.64 -13.84
C LEU A 247 7.10 -5.84 -14.95
N GLN A 248 7.35 -4.55 -14.73
CA GLN A 248 8.17 -3.75 -15.65
C GLN A 248 9.61 -4.29 -15.72
N ALA A 249 10.21 -4.59 -14.57
CA ALA A 249 11.53 -5.22 -14.52
C ALA A 249 11.58 -6.60 -15.17
N GLU A 250 10.48 -7.39 -15.11
CA GLU A 250 10.37 -8.67 -15.82
C GLU A 250 10.33 -8.50 -17.33
N SER A 251 9.92 -7.33 -17.78
CA SER A 251 9.83 -7.01 -19.21
C SER A 251 11.14 -6.48 -19.80
N PHE A 252 12.18 -6.33 -18.97
CA PHE A 252 13.52 -5.96 -19.41
C PHE A 252 14.28 -7.15 -19.99
N SER A 253 15.38 -6.88 -20.70
CA SER A 253 16.17 -7.90 -21.38
C SER A 253 17.05 -8.75 -20.45
N PHE A 254 17.27 -8.31 -19.19
CA PHE A 254 18.09 -9.04 -18.23
C PHE A 254 17.25 -9.83 -17.22
N PRO A 255 17.83 -10.87 -16.57
CA PRO A 255 17.11 -11.69 -15.60
C PRO A 255 16.58 -10.84 -14.43
N ASN A 256 15.26 -10.90 -14.20
CA ASN A 256 14.62 -10.12 -13.16
C ASN A 256 15.03 -10.59 -11.76
N CYS A 257 15.55 -9.64 -10.96
CA CYS A 257 15.87 -9.83 -9.55
C CYS A 257 15.05 -8.90 -8.65
N THR A 258 13.90 -8.41 -9.13
CA THR A 258 13.11 -7.39 -8.47
C THR A 258 12.01 -8.02 -7.62
N VAL A 259 11.82 -7.49 -6.43
CA VAL A 259 10.69 -7.77 -5.52
C VAL A 259 10.07 -6.46 -5.08
N ALA A 260 8.86 -6.47 -4.53
CA ALA A 260 8.24 -5.25 -4.01
C ALA A 260 7.74 -5.41 -2.58
N THR A 261 7.83 -4.31 -1.80
CA THR A 261 7.33 -4.23 -0.42
C THR A 261 5.82 -4.03 -0.33
N CYS A 262 5.22 -3.48 -1.39
CA CYS A 262 3.76 -3.30 -1.59
C CYS A 262 3.02 -2.50 -0.50
N GLY A 263 3.64 -1.51 0.12
CA GLY A 263 2.93 -0.64 1.05
C GLY A 263 3.71 -0.19 2.27
N SER A 264 5.01 -0.40 2.30
CA SER A 264 5.89 0.18 3.33
C SER A 264 6.81 1.23 2.73
N ALA A 265 7.03 2.32 3.46
CA ALA A 265 7.97 3.37 3.08
C ALA A 265 9.45 2.94 3.12
N GLY A 266 9.72 1.63 3.21
CA GLY A 266 11.04 1.04 3.25
C GLY A 266 10.97 -0.47 3.47
N ILE A 267 12.07 -1.17 3.22
CA ILE A 267 12.17 -2.57 3.61
C ILE A 267 12.23 -2.69 5.12
N ASN A 268 11.49 -3.65 5.68
CA ASN A 268 11.51 -3.94 7.11
C ASN A 268 12.32 -5.22 7.42
N LYS A 269 12.51 -5.51 8.71
CA LYS A 269 13.32 -6.67 9.13
C LYS A 269 12.75 -8.03 8.70
N TYR A 270 11.43 -8.15 8.59
CA TYR A 270 10.80 -9.42 8.18
C TYR A 270 11.03 -9.66 6.70
N GLN A 271 10.83 -8.64 5.88
CA GLN A 271 11.09 -8.66 4.44
C GLN A 271 12.58 -8.87 4.14
N LEU A 272 13.47 -8.19 4.88
CA LEU A 272 14.91 -8.43 4.75
C LEU A 272 15.28 -9.88 5.11
N ASN A 273 14.70 -10.46 6.17
CA ASN A 273 14.95 -11.85 6.55
C ASN A 273 14.52 -12.86 5.48
N ILE A 274 13.52 -12.55 4.66
CA ILE A 274 13.18 -13.37 3.49
C ILE A 274 14.35 -13.38 2.52
N LEU A 275 14.92 -12.23 2.22
CA LEU A 275 16.07 -12.10 1.30
C LEU A 275 17.33 -12.74 1.86
N LEU A 276 17.62 -12.56 3.14
CA LEU A 276 18.81 -13.13 3.79
C LEU A 276 18.81 -14.67 3.83
N LYS A 277 17.64 -15.30 3.68
CA LYS A 277 17.52 -16.77 3.55
C LYS A 277 17.87 -17.26 2.14
N ILE A 278 17.98 -16.36 1.14
CA ILE A 278 18.43 -16.75 -0.21
C ILE A 278 19.94 -16.99 -0.17
N PRO A 279 20.42 -18.20 -0.53
CA PRO A 279 21.84 -18.52 -0.44
C PRO A 279 22.70 -17.59 -1.28
N GLY A 280 23.71 -16.99 -0.66
CA GLY A 280 24.73 -16.21 -1.33
C GLY A 280 24.33 -14.79 -1.74
N ILE A 281 23.20 -14.25 -1.28
CA ILE A 281 22.85 -12.84 -1.51
C ILE A 281 23.96 -11.92 -0.98
N GLN A 282 24.37 -10.95 -1.77
CA GLN A 282 25.47 -10.04 -1.45
C GLN A 282 25.01 -8.58 -1.36
N GLU A 283 24.01 -8.18 -2.14
CA GLU A 283 23.55 -6.79 -2.18
C GLU A 283 22.02 -6.70 -2.29
N VAL A 284 21.44 -5.76 -1.55
CA VAL A 284 20.04 -5.36 -1.65
C VAL A 284 20.01 -3.88 -2.05
N VAL A 285 19.33 -3.58 -3.16
CA VAL A 285 19.23 -2.23 -3.74
C VAL A 285 17.82 -1.72 -3.60
N LEU A 286 17.58 -0.63 -2.87
CA LEU A 286 16.28 0.01 -2.82
C LEU A 286 16.04 0.82 -4.10
N CYS A 287 14.94 0.56 -4.77
CA CYS A 287 14.52 1.18 -6.05
C CYS A 287 13.09 1.71 -5.89
N TYR A 288 12.89 2.64 -4.94
CA TYR A 288 11.57 3.19 -4.63
C TYR A 288 11.20 4.36 -5.54
N ASP A 289 9.91 4.72 -5.55
CA ASP A 289 9.39 5.82 -6.32
C ASP A 289 10.03 7.13 -5.86
N HIS A 290 10.29 8.03 -6.81
CA HIS A 290 10.96 9.30 -6.51
C HIS A 290 10.03 10.24 -5.73
N GLU A 291 10.43 10.64 -4.53
CA GLU A 291 9.63 11.50 -3.64
C GLU A 291 10.31 12.85 -3.32
N GLU A 292 11.44 13.16 -3.96
CA GLU A 292 12.19 14.39 -3.69
C GLU A 292 11.58 15.59 -4.42
N LEU A 293 11.36 16.68 -3.71
CA LEU A 293 11.07 17.97 -4.32
C LEU A 293 12.36 18.74 -4.58
N PRO A 294 12.41 19.62 -5.61
CA PRO A 294 13.58 20.42 -5.89
C PRO A 294 14.06 21.24 -4.67
N GLY A 295 15.33 21.08 -4.31
CA GLY A 295 15.94 21.76 -3.17
C GLY A 295 15.78 21.07 -1.81
N GLU A 296 15.12 19.92 -1.74
CA GLU A 296 15.01 19.09 -0.55
C GLU A 296 16.02 17.94 -0.58
N ASN A 297 16.37 17.42 0.61
CA ASN A 297 17.19 16.21 0.76
C ASN A 297 16.53 15.18 1.71
N LYS A 298 15.28 15.38 2.09
CA LYS A 298 14.59 14.53 3.07
C LYS A 298 14.46 13.09 2.57
N TYR A 299 14.11 12.92 1.29
CA TYR A 299 13.95 11.62 0.68
C TYR A 299 15.27 10.86 0.57
N PHE A 300 16.35 11.55 0.20
CA PHE A 300 17.70 10.97 0.20
C PHE A 300 18.06 10.41 1.58
N TYR A 301 17.89 11.19 2.64
CA TYR A 301 18.18 10.75 4.00
C TYR A 301 17.26 9.61 4.47
N LYS A 302 15.99 9.62 4.08
CA LYS A 302 15.05 8.51 4.35
C LYS A 302 15.57 7.18 3.76
N LEU A 303 16.01 7.17 2.50
CA LEU A 303 16.60 6.00 1.85
C LEU A 303 17.92 5.58 2.51
N TYR A 304 18.78 6.57 2.79
CA TYR A 304 20.07 6.34 3.44
C TYR A 304 19.90 5.67 4.81
N GLU A 305 19.06 6.20 5.67
CA GLU A 305 18.84 5.63 7.02
C GLU A 305 18.16 4.25 6.96
N ASN A 306 17.26 4.01 6.00
CA ASN A 306 16.69 2.68 5.79
C ASN A 306 17.77 1.67 5.38
N CYS A 307 18.69 2.04 4.50
CA CYS A 307 19.84 1.21 4.12
C CYS A 307 20.81 1.01 5.29
N LYS A 308 21.19 2.08 5.99
CA LYS A 308 22.11 2.06 7.13
C LYS A 308 21.67 1.13 8.24
N LYS A 309 20.36 1.11 8.54
CA LYS A 309 19.78 0.21 9.54
C LYS A 309 20.11 -1.27 9.30
N TYR A 310 20.31 -1.67 8.05
CA TYR A 310 20.50 -3.07 7.65
C TYR A 310 21.85 -3.38 7.02
N SER A 311 22.72 -2.38 6.83
CA SER A 311 24.03 -2.55 6.18
C SER A 311 24.98 -3.50 6.92
N GLN A 312 24.73 -3.75 8.20
CA GLN A 312 25.50 -4.75 8.98
C GLN A 312 25.19 -6.22 8.59
N TYR A 313 24.09 -6.49 7.90
CA TYR A 313 23.68 -7.86 7.53
C TYR A 313 23.94 -8.20 6.06
N VAL A 314 23.88 -7.22 5.17
CA VAL A 314 24.10 -7.36 3.73
C VAL A 314 24.50 -6.00 3.16
N ASN A 315 25.23 -5.97 2.04
CA ASN A 315 25.50 -4.68 1.38
C ASN A 315 24.19 -4.03 0.97
N MET A 316 23.98 -2.81 1.44
CA MET A 316 22.79 -2.01 1.13
C MET A 316 23.16 -0.86 0.20
N SER A 317 22.31 -0.63 -0.76
CA SER A 317 22.43 0.53 -1.66
C SER A 317 21.04 1.01 -2.09
N PHE A 318 20.94 2.18 -2.68
CA PHE A 318 19.69 2.70 -3.21
C PHE A 318 19.91 3.48 -4.50
N VAL A 319 18.90 3.44 -5.35
CA VAL A 319 18.81 4.26 -6.57
C VAL A 319 18.28 5.63 -6.18
N TYR A 320 18.92 6.68 -6.72
CA TYR A 320 18.52 8.06 -6.48
C TYR A 320 18.72 8.92 -7.75
N ALA A 321 17.63 9.53 -8.21
CA ALA A 321 17.62 10.38 -9.42
C ALA A 321 18.05 11.80 -9.07
N ARG A 322 19.31 12.17 -9.34
CA ARG A 322 19.87 13.48 -8.99
C ARG A 322 19.67 14.56 -10.05
N ASN A 323 19.49 14.15 -11.29
CA ASN A 323 19.56 15.05 -12.46
C ASN A 323 18.20 15.18 -13.16
N GLY A 324 17.09 14.92 -12.44
CA GLY A 324 15.74 15.01 -13.00
C GLY A 324 15.39 13.86 -13.95
N GLU A 325 16.02 12.69 -13.81
CA GLU A 325 15.72 11.51 -14.62
C GLU A 325 14.31 10.96 -14.33
N LEU A 326 13.82 11.21 -13.11
CA LEU A 326 12.49 10.79 -12.65
C LEU A 326 11.68 12.01 -12.19
N SER A 327 10.41 12.01 -12.53
CA SER A 327 9.43 12.94 -11.99
C SER A 327 8.94 12.47 -10.61
N LEU A 328 8.25 13.34 -9.88
CA LEU A 328 7.66 13.01 -8.59
C LEU A 328 6.71 11.79 -8.72
N LYS A 329 6.84 10.82 -7.83
CA LYS A 329 6.09 9.55 -7.82
C LYS A 329 6.38 8.59 -8.99
N GLU A 330 7.41 8.85 -9.79
CA GLU A 330 7.86 7.88 -10.79
C GLU A 330 8.81 6.85 -10.17
N SER A 331 8.57 5.60 -10.52
CA SER A 331 9.46 4.49 -10.21
C SER A 331 10.69 4.51 -11.12
N PRO A 332 11.87 4.06 -10.66
CA PRO A 332 13.04 3.85 -11.52
C PRO A 332 12.78 2.94 -12.74
N PHE A 333 11.72 2.13 -12.70
CA PHE A 333 11.34 1.20 -13.77
C PHE A 333 10.40 1.84 -14.82
N ASP A 334 9.72 2.94 -14.50
CA ASP A 334 8.73 3.58 -15.39
C ASP A 334 9.35 4.17 -16.68
N LYS A 335 10.63 4.54 -16.64
CA LYS A 335 11.36 5.10 -17.81
C LYS A 335 12.07 4.03 -18.66
N GLY A 336 11.86 2.76 -18.35
CA GLY A 336 12.40 1.63 -19.09
C GLY A 336 13.84 1.25 -18.72
N GLU A 337 14.32 0.19 -19.37
CA GLU A 337 15.55 -0.51 -19.03
C GLU A 337 16.81 0.38 -19.08
N ALA A 338 16.90 1.25 -20.09
CA ALA A 338 18.09 2.09 -20.27
C ALA A 338 18.27 3.07 -19.10
N VAL A 339 17.21 3.77 -18.70
CA VAL A 339 17.23 4.72 -17.58
C VAL A 339 17.47 3.97 -16.28
N PHE A 340 16.77 2.86 -16.03
CA PHE A 340 17.01 2.04 -14.85
C PHE A 340 18.46 1.59 -14.74
N THR A 341 19.07 1.12 -15.84
CA THR A 341 20.47 0.66 -15.86
C THR A 341 21.44 1.78 -15.53
N GLU A 342 21.23 3.00 -16.05
CA GLU A 342 22.08 4.16 -15.72
C GLU A 342 21.93 4.57 -14.25
N LEU A 343 20.73 4.60 -13.72
CA LEU A 343 20.48 4.87 -12.30
C LEU A 343 21.13 3.81 -11.40
N LEU A 344 21.05 2.53 -11.78
CA LEU A 344 21.66 1.43 -11.05
C LEU A 344 23.19 1.51 -11.01
N LYS A 345 23.85 1.92 -12.11
CA LYS A 345 25.31 2.15 -12.14
C LYS A 345 25.74 3.22 -11.14
N ARG A 346 24.93 4.25 -10.96
CA ARG A 346 25.19 5.40 -10.07
C ARG A 346 24.56 5.27 -8.67
N ARG A 347 24.06 4.07 -8.32
CA ARG A 347 23.41 3.85 -7.01
C ARG A 347 24.32 4.24 -5.84
N VAL A 348 23.74 4.75 -4.79
CA VAL A 348 24.44 5.13 -3.57
C VAL A 348 24.66 3.89 -2.71
N LYS A 349 25.92 3.53 -2.49
CA LYS A 349 26.29 2.42 -1.59
C LYS A 349 26.41 2.93 -0.18
N VAL A 350 25.74 2.27 0.77
CA VAL A 350 25.78 2.60 2.19
C VAL A 350 26.72 1.63 2.90
N LYS A 351 27.70 2.19 3.61
CA LYS A 351 28.68 1.43 4.39
C LYS A 351 28.29 1.37 5.86
#